data_57d7d6ef61b2e0b13d3710ffb36bf456
#
_entry.id   57d7d6ef61b2e0b13d3710ffb36bf456
#
_cell.length_a   1.000
_cell.length_b   1.000
_cell.length_c   1.000
_cell.angle_alpha   90.00
_cell.angle_beta   90.00
_cell.angle_gamma   90.00
#
_symmetry.space_group_name_H-M   'P 1'
#
loop_
_entity.id
_entity.type
_entity.pdbx_description
1 polymer ?
#
loop_
_entity_poly.entity_id
_entity_poly.type
_entity_poly.pdbx_seq_one_letter_code
_entity_poly.pdbx_strand_id
1 'polypeptide(L)'
;VGNDPFGHEFVNLMKQEGVHTEGILITDEKPTGVGFIVKDVKANNVIVVAMGANELISEEIIEAHIDQIQNADVILTQLEIPIDIALYALKRAKELGKTTILNPAPAVNLMGRDLSFVDIITPNETEARITIGELPDAPLTHRQVATKLLQTGCKKVIMTLGGDGVDIHTLEESAHVDSYKIDVVDSNGAGDSF
;
A
#
# COMPACT_ATOMS: atom_id res chain seq x y z
N VAL A 1 13.31 7.42 -7.63
CA VAL A 1 14.41 6.46 -7.85
C VAL A 1 15.73 7.17 -7.81
N GLY A 2 16.83 6.44 -7.53
CA GLY A 2 18.19 6.96 -7.62
C GLY A 2 18.67 7.08 -9.07
N ASN A 3 19.67 7.93 -9.29
CA ASN A 3 20.40 8.01 -10.56
C ASN A 3 21.42 6.87 -10.66
N ASP A 4 20.92 5.63 -10.69
CA ASP A 4 21.69 4.40 -10.68
C ASP A 4 21.10 3.36 -11.67
N PRO A 5 21.80 2.25 -11.94
CA PRO A 5 21.32 1.24 -12.87
C PRO A 5 19.93 0.69 -12.55
N PHE A 6 19.59 0.49 -11.27
CA PHE A 6 18.28 -0.01 -10.86
C PHE A 6 17.16 1.00 -11.17
N GLY A 7 17.38 2.30 -10.86
CA GLY A 7 16.43 3.35 -11.16
C GLY A 7 16.17 3.50 -12.65
N HIS A 8 17.24 3.49 -13.45
CA HIS A 8 17.09 3.56 -14.91
C HIS A 8 16.40 2.34 -15.51
N GLU A 9 16.73 1.14 -15.02
CA GLU A 9 16.06 -0.11 -15.46
C GLU A 9 14.58 -0.08 -15.08
N PHE A 10 14.24 0.33 -13.85
CA PHE A 10 12.86 0.45 -13.40
C PHE A 10 12.05 1.41 -14.29
N VAL A 11 12.57 2.62 -14.56
CA VAL A 11 11.88 3.60 -15.43
C VAL A 11 11.68 3.05 -16.84
N ASN A 12 12.68 2.35 -17.38
CA ASN A 12 12.59 1.75 -18.72
C ASN A 12 11.53 0.63 -18.75
N LEU A 13 11.49 -0.24 -17.74
CA LEU A 13 10.49 -1.29 -17.62
C LEU A 13 9.07 -0.70 -17.56
N MET A 14 8.85 0.31 -16.69
CA MET A 14 7.54 0.98 -16.59
C MET A 14 7.09 1.56 -17.94
N LYS A 15 8.00 2.17 -18.70
CA LYS A 15 7.69 2.67 -20.06
C LYS A 15 7.32 1.55 -21.04
N GLN A 16 8.02 0.42 -20.98
CA GLN A 16 7.73 -0.75 -21.83
C GLN A 16 6.35 -1.34 -21.54
N GLU A 17 5.94 -1.33 -20.27
CA GLU A 17 4.62 -1.77 -19.81
C GLU A 17 3.51 -0.72 -20.06
N GLY A 18 3.83 0.42 -20.69
CA GLY A 18 2.86 1.48 -21.01
C GLY A 18 2.46 2.35 -19.84
N VAL A 19 3.22 2.31 -18.73
CA VAL A 19 2.99 3.19 -17.58
C VAL A 19 3.55 4.59 -17.85
N HIS A 20 2.78 5.61 -17.53
CA HIS A 20 3.24 7.00 -17.56
C HIS A 20 4.33 7.23 -16.50
N THR A 21 5.50 7.68 -16.93
CA THR A 21 6.69 7.81 -16.07
C THR A 21 7.11 9.25 -15.79
N GLU A 22 6.34 10.21 -16.24
CA GLU A 22 6.66 11.65 -16.11
C GLU A 22 6.70 12.12 -14.65
N GLY A 23 6.03 11.38 -13.75
CA GLY A 23 6.06 11.60 -12.31
C GLY A 23 7.18 10.86 -11.57
N ILE A 24 7.99 10.05 -12.26
CA ILE A 24 9.12 9.37 -11.62
C ILE A 24 10.32 10.30 -11.56
N LEU A 25 10.67 10.73 -10.36
CA LEU A 25 11.83 11.60 -10.12
C LEU A 25 13.09 10.77 -10.01
N ILE A 26 14.17 11.24 -10.66
CA ILE A 26 15.53 10.66 -10.57
C ILE A 26 16.39 11.59 -9.72
N THR A 27 17.07 11.06 -8.72
CA THR A 27 17.92 11.84 -7.78
C THR A 27 19.31 11.27 -7.64
N ASP A 28 20.28 12.17 -7.42
CA ASP A 28 21.66 11.81 -7.07
C ASP A 28 21.89 11.74 -5.54
N GLU A 29 20.87 12.09 -4.72
CA GLU A 29 21.01 12.18 -3.26
C GLU A 29 20.97 10.83 -2.56
N LYS A 30 20.18 9.88 -3.08
CA LYS A 30 20.03 8.53 -2.53
C LYS A 30 19.92 7.50 -3.64
N PRO A 31 20.39 6.26 -3.42
CA PRO A 31 20.20 5.17 -4.36
C PRO A 31 18.73 4.78 -4.48
N THR A 32 18.39 4.07 -5.54
CA THR A 32 17.07 3.44 -5.69
C THR A 32 16.77 2.51 -4.51
N GLY A 33 15.54 2.54 -4.01
CA GLY A 33 15.08 1.63 -2.97
C GLY A 33 15.16 0.17 -3.45
N VAL A 34 15.55 -0.74 -2.56
CA VAL A 34 15.73 -2.17 -2.87
C VAL A 34 15.12 -3.03 -1.78
N GLY A 35 14.32 -4.02 -2.17
CA GLY A 35 13.83 -5.07 -1.29
C GLY A 35 14.66 -6.36 -1.45
N PHE A 36 15.20 -6.86 -0.34
CA PHE A 36 15.88 -8.16 -0.31
C PHE A 36 14.93 -9.21 0.28
N ILE A 37 14.55 -10.20 -0.53
CA ILE A 37 13.68 -11.29 -0.11
C ILE A 37 14.54 -12.49 0.28
N VAL A 38 14.57 -12.81 1.56
CA VAL A 38 15.25 -14.00 2.10
C VAL A 38 14.21 -15.07 2.35
N LYS A 39 14.35 -16.21 1.69
CA LYS A 39 13.46 -17.39 1.86
C LYS A 39 14.19 -18.51 2.60
N ASP A 40 13.50 -19.13 3.55
CA ASP A 40 13.99 -20.38 4.17
C ASP A 40 13.55 -21.62 3.36
N VAL A 41 14.01 -22.78 3.78
CA VAL A 41 13.68 -24.08 3.16
C VAL A 41 12.20 -24.48 3.29
N LYS A 42 11.44 -23.77 4.13
CA LYS A 42 9.99 -23.98 4.34
C LYS A 42 9.13 -22.94 3.62
N ALA A 43 9.75 -22.16 2.71
CA ALA A 43 9.12 -21.07 1.97
C ALA A 43 8.64 -19.89 2.85
N ASN A 44 9.06 -19.80 4.12
CA ASN A 44 8.88 -18.56 4.86
C ASN A 44 9.79 -17.49 4.26
N ASN A 45 9.28 -16.29 4.11
CA ASN A 45 10.06 -15.16 3.61
C ASN A 45 10.21 -14.07 4.67
N VAL A 46 11.36 -13.41 4.62
CA VAL A 46 11.62 -12.13 5.32
C VAL A 46 12.07 -11.15 4.27
N ILE A 47 11.42 -9.99 4.24
CA ILE A 47 11.75 -8.91 3.33
C ILE A 47 12.49 -7.82 4.12
N VAL A 48 13.70 -7.50 3.70
CA VAL A 48 14.48 -6.39 4.23
C VAL A 48 14.44 -5.28 3.20
N VAL A 49 13.81 -4.15 3.53
CA VAL A 49 13.65 -3.01 2.62
C VAL A 49 14.65 -1.92 2.97
N ALA A 50 15.42 -1.49 1.98
CA ALA A 50 16.18 -0.25 2.01
C ALA A 50 15.40 0.79 1.19
N MET A 51 14.80 1.77 1.85
CA MET A 51 13.88 2.75 1.24
C MET A 51 14.55 3.61 0.16
N GLY A 52 15.85 3.93 0.33
CA GLY A 52 16.60 4.69 -0.66
C GLY A 52 15.94 6.03 -1.00
N ALA A 53 15.81 6.32 -2.30
CA ALA A 53 15.23 7.56 -2.80
C ALA A 53 13.75 7.77 -2.39
N ASN A 54 13.04 6.71 -2.01
CA ASN A 54 11.66 6.84 -1.51
C ASN A 54 11.55 7.68 -0.24
N GLU A 55 12.63 7.75 0.57
CA GLU A 55 12.65 8.61 1.76
C GLU A 55 12.69 10.12 1.47
N LEU A 56 12.97 10.49 0.22
CA LEU A 56 13.08 11.90 -0.20
C LEU A 56 11.74 12.50 -0.63
N ILE A 57 10.69 11.69 -0.76
CA ILE A 57 9.36 12.20 -1.09
C ILE A 57 8.89 13.13 0.02
N SER A 58 8.43 14.33 -0.37
CA SER A 58 7.99 15.39 0.53
C SER A 58 6.65 16.00 0.07
N GLU A 59 6.05 16.85 0.93
CA GLU A 59 4.85 17.59 0.58
C GLU A 59 5.08 18.50 -0.63
N GLU A 60 6.25 19.16 -0.72
CA GLU A 60 6.62 20.03 -1.83
C GLU A 60 6.67 19.25 -3.15
N ILE A 61 7.16 18.01 -3.12
CA ILE A 61 7.16 17.14 -4.30
C ILE A 61 5.73 16.77 -4.71
N ILE A 62 4.87 16.43 -3.76
CA ILE A 62 3.45 16.13 -4.03
C ILE A 62 2.76 17.37 -4.66
N GLU A 63 2.95 18.56 -4.09
CA GLU A 63 2.34 19.79 -4.61
C GLU A 63 2.91 20.19 -5.99
N ALA A 64 4.20 19.97 -6.24
CA ALA A 64 4.80 20.21 -7.55
C ALA A 64 4.22 19.31 -8.66
N HIS A 65 3.61 18.17 -8.28
CA HIS A 65 3.02 17.21 -9.22
C HIS A 65 1.49 17.09 -9.04
N ILE A 66 0.88 18.09 -8.42
CA ILE A 66 -0.57 18.06 -8.08
C ILE A 66 -1.46 17.87 -9.31
N ASP A 67 -1.04 18.36 -10.48
CA ASP A 67 -1.77 18.19 -11.73
C ASP A 67 -1.94 16.71 -12.12
N GLN A 68 -0.98 15.84 -11.78
CA GLN A 68 -1.10 14.40 -12.03
C GLN A 68 -2.18 13.79 -11.13
N ILE A 69 -2.23 14.19 -9.87
CA ILE A 69 -3.30 13.78 -8.94
C ILE A 69 -4.65 14.31 -9.44
N GLN A 70 -4.68 15.56 -9.93
CA GLN A 70 -5.90 16.18 -10.42
C GLN A 70 -6.45 15.51 -11.68
N ASN A 71 -5.61 14.93 -12.53
CA ASN A 71 -6.00 14.25 -13.76
C ASN A 71 -6.29 12.75 -13.55
N ALA A 72 -5.96 12.17 -12.41
CA ALA A 72 -6.29 10.77 -12.08
C ALA A 72 -7.71 10.63 -11.54
N ASP A 73 -8.30 9.47 -11.66
CA ASP A 73 -9.59 9.11 -11.04
C ASP A 73 -9.39 8.48 -9.66
N VAL A 74 -8.31 7.72 -9.51
CA VAL A 74 -7.97 6.97 -8.30
C VAL A 74 -6.53 7.27 -7.92
N ILE A 75 -6.29 7.50 -6.63
CA ILE A 75 -4.94 7.60 -6.05
C ILE A 75 -4.75 6.45 -5.09
N LEU A 76 -3.75 5.63 -5.38
CA LEU A 76 -3.31 4.52 -4.56
C LEU A 76 -1.92 4.80 -4.04
N THR A 77 -1.69 4.53 -2.75
CA THR A 77 -0.36 4.59 -2.14
C THR A 77 -0.14 3.42 -1.19
N GLN A 78 1.12 3.08 -0.98
CA GLN A 78 1.63 2.18 0.04
C GLN A 78 2.36 2.97 1.13
N LEU A 79 2.97 2.28 2.09
CA LEU A 79 3.74 2.90 3.18
C LEU A 79 5.27 2.71 3.00
N GLU A 80 5.72 2.53 1.77
CA GLU A 80 7.15 2.48 1.39
C GLU A 80 7.73 3.87 1.07
N ILE A 81 7.05 4.92 1.49
CA ILE A 81 7.49 6.31 1.55
C ILE A 81 7.24 6.83 2.98
N PRO A 82 7.71 8.00 3.39
CA PRO A 82 7.40 8.54 4.70
C PRO A 82 5.89 8.55 4.96
N ILE A 83 5.45 7.94 6.05
CA ILE A 83 4.03 7.68 6.34
C ILE A 83 3.19 8.97 6.28
N ASP A 84 3.70 10.05 6.87
CA ASP A 84 2.99 11.33 6.89
C ASP A 84 2.80 11.89 5.47
N ILE A 85 3.74 11.62 4.57
CA ILE A 85 3.66 12.04 3.16
C ILE A 85 2.68 11.16 2.39
N ALA A 86 2.65 9.84 2.64
CA ALA A 86 1.63 8.97 2.05
C ALA A 86 0.22 9.43 2.43
N LEU A 87 -0.01 9.72 3.71
CA LEU A 87 -1.28 10.20 4.21
C LEU A 87 -1.60 11.62 3.68
N TYR A 88 -0.61 12.49 3.58
CA TYR A 88 -0.76 13.81 2.96
C TYR A 88 -1.23 13.71 1.51
N ALA A 89 -0.59 12.87 0.70
CA ALA A 89 -0.96 12.67 -0.70
C ALA A 89 -2.42 12.20 -0.85
N LEU A 90 -2.85 11.23 -0.02
CA LEU A 90 -4.25 10.76 -0.04
C LEU A 90 -5.22 11.85 0.41
N LYS A 91 -4.87 12.65 1.42
CA LYS A 91 -5.69 13.79 1.86
C LYS A 91 -5.85 14.80 0.75
N ARG A 92 -4.76 15.19 0.08
CA ARG A 92 -4.80 16.11 -1.08
C ARG A 92 -5.65 15.57 -2.22
N ALA A 93 -5.49 14.26 -2.53
CA ALA A 93 -6.32 13.59 -3.52
C ALA A 93 -7.81 13.65 -3.16
N LYS A 94 -8.14 13.43 -1.88
CA LYS A 94 -9.53 13.50 -1.41
C LYS A 94 -10.11 14.89 -1.51
N GLU A 95 -9.35 15.94 -1.19
CA GLU A 95 -9.74 17.35 -1.36
C GLU A 95 -10.02 17.69 -2.83
N LEU A 96 -9.33 17.02 -3.77
CA LEU A 96 -9.55 17.12 -5.22
C LEU A 96 -10.68 16.20 -5.74
N GLY A 97 -11.42 15.53 -4.84
CA GLY A 97 -12.56 14.68 -5.18
C GLY A 97 -12.20 13.31 -5.74
N LYS A 98 -10.96 12.85 -5.56
CA LYS A 98 -10.51 11.56 -6.08
C LYS A 98 -10.90 10.40 -5.17
N THR A 99 -10.98 9.20 -5.74
CA THR A 99 -11.04 7.97 -4.96
C THR A 99 -9.66 7.66 -4.40
N THR A 100 -9.60 7.35 -3.10
CA THR A 100 -8.33 7.16 -2.39
C THR A 100 -8.23 5.73 -1.86
N ILE A 101 -7.11 5.07 -2.13
CA ILE A 101 -6.82 3.71 -1.69
C ILE A 101 -5.49 3.70 -0.93
N LEU A 102 -5.49 3.12 0.25
CA LEU A 102 -4.29 2.86 1.04
C LEU A 102 -4.04 1.35 1.12
N ASN A 103 -2.93 0.89 0.54
CA ASN A 103 -2.38 -0.42 0.86
C ASN A 103 -1.40 -0.23 2.04
N PRO A 104 -1.71 -0.71 3.26
CA PRO A 104 -0.90 -0.43 4.45
C PRO A 104 0.32 -1.36 4.55
N ALA A 105 1.08 -1.48 3.48
CA ALA A 105 2.30 -2.27 3.37
C ALA A 105 3.53 -1.37 3.17
N PRO A 106 4.65 -1.57 3.93
CA PRO A 106 4.76 -2.43 5.11
C PRO A 106 3.89 -1.95 6.27
N ALA A 107 3.30 -2.89 7.00
CA ALA A 107 2.33 -2.56 8.03
C ALA A 107 2.95 -1.80 9.21
N VAL A 108 2.27 -0.72 9.60
CA VAL A 108 2.60 0.09 10.78
C VAL A 108 1.31 0.39 11.56
N ASN A 109 1.45 0.66 12.85
CA ASN A 109 0.31 1.08 13.66
C ASN A 109 -0.19 2.46 13.22
N LEU A 110 -1.43 2.53 12.73
CA LEU A 110 -2.11 3.77 12.33
C LEU A 110 -3.20 4.21 13.32
N MET A 111 -3.35 3.52 14.46
CA MET A 111 -4.34 3.91 15.46
C MET A 111 -4.05 5.31 16.02
N GLY A 112 -5.12 6.10 16.16
CA GLY A 112 -5.01 7.51 16.55
C GLY A 112 -4.73 8.49 15.42
N ARG A 113 -4.50 8.01 14.19
CA ARG A 113 -4.47 8.85 12.99
C ARG A 113 -5.88 8.98 12.41
N ASP A 114 -6.17 10.14 11.86
CA ASP A 114 -7.39 10.34 11.07
C ASP A 114 -7.19 9.76 9.66
N LEU A 115 -8.02 8.79 9.28
CA LEU A 115 -8.06 8.20 7.93
C LEU A 115 -9.39 8.49 7.23
N SER A 116 -10.12 9.52 7.61
CA SER A 116 -11.43 9.90 7.02
C SER A 116 -11.35 10.23 5.52
N PHE A 117 -10.14 10.56 5.04
CA PHE A 117 -9.85 10.81 3.63
C PHE A 117 -9.49 9.53 2.85
N VAL A 118 -9.43 8.36 3.49
CA VAL A 118 -9.20 7.07 2.84
C VAL A 118 -10.53 6.40 2.52
N ASP A 119 -10.82 6.22 1.23
CA ASP A 119 -12.06 5.53 0.82
C ASP A 119 -11.94 4.01 1.01
N ILE A 120 -10.78 3.45 0.68
CA ILE A 120 -10.53 2.01 0.76
C ILE A 120 -9.17 1.77 1.39
N ILE A 121 -9.10 0.84 2.34
CA ILE A 121 -7.83 0.30 2.85
C ILE A 121 -7.77 -1.20 2.52
N THR A 122 -6.62 -1.68 2.01
CA THR A 122 -6.46 -3.04 1.45
C THR A 122 -5.37 -3.85 2.16
N PRO A 123 -5.49 -4.13 3.46
CA PRO A 123 -4.51 -4.95 4.18
C PRO A 123 -4.72 -6.45 3.90
N ASN A 124 -3.67 -7.24 4.09
CA ASN A 124 -3.84 -8.66 4.41
C ASN A 124 -4.15 -8.84 5.91
N GLU A 125 -4.40 -10.07 6.37
CA GLU A 125 -4.76 -10.38 7.76
C GLU A 125 -3.72 -9.90 8.78
N THR A 126 -2.44 -10.10 8.47
CA THR A 126 -1.31 -9.70 9.32
C THR A 126 -1.17 -8.19 9.36
N GLU A 127 -1.18 -7.56 8.21
CA GLU A 127 -1.12 -6.09 8.07
C GLU A 127 -2.28 -5.41 8.79
N ALA A 128 -3.49 -5.95 8.65
CA ALA A 128 -4.67 -5.40 9.31
C ALA A 128 -4.51 -5.38 10.84
N ARG A 129 -3.98 -6.47 11.44
CA ARG A 129 -3.73 -6.53 12.90
C ARG A 129 -2.65 -5.55 13.34
N ILE A 130 -1.53 -5.50 12.63
CA ILE A 130 -0.45 -4.55 12.93
C ILE A 130 -0.96 -3.10 12.79
N THR A 131 -1.75 -2.81 11.76
CA THR A 131 -2.29 -1.46 11.51
C THR A 131 -3.19 -0.96 12.63
N ILE A 132 -3.89 -1.86 13.33
CA ILE A 132 -4.65 -1.51 14.54
C ILE A 132 -3.84 -1.61 15.84
N GLY A 133 -2.52 -1.80 15.77
CA GLY A 133 -1.63 -1.86 16.93
C GLY A 133 -1.66 -3.19 17.69
N GLU A 134 -2.15 -4.24 17.07
CA GLU A 134 -2.20 -5.59 17.65
C GLU A 134 -1.05 -6.45 17.13
N LEU A 135 -0.79 -7.57 17.82
CA LEU A 135 0.16 -8.57 17.35
C LEU A 135 -0.41 -9.31 16.10
N PRO A 136 0.46 -9.80 15.20
CA PRO A 136 0.03 -10.53 14.00
C PRO A 136 -0.90 -11.72 14.25
N ASP A 137 -0.73 -12.39 15.41
CA ASP A 137 -1.46 -13.57 15.85
C ASP A 137 -2.54 -13.27 16.90
N ALA A 138 -2.88 -11.98 17.11
CA ALA A 138 -3.94 -11.60 18.04
C ALA A 138 -5.26 -12.33 17.73
N PRO A 139 -5.95 -12.88 18.74
CA PRO A 139 -7.15 -13.72 18.57
C PRO A 139 -8.39 -12.86 18.29
N LEU A 140 -8.31 -12.00 17.27
CA LEU A 140 -9.40 -11.15 16.80
C LEU A 140 -9.96 -11.72 15.51
N THR A 141 -11.28 -11.70 15.38
CA THR A 141 -11.95 -12.02 14.11
C THR A 141 -11.70 -10.91 13.08
N HIS A 142 -11.78 -11.23 11.78
CA HIS A 142 -11.61 -10.24 10.69
C HIS A 142 -12.58 -9.06 10.88
N ARG A 143 -13.83 -9.34 11.26
CA ARG A 143 -14.83 -8.28 11.54
C ARG A 143 -14.39 -7.37 12.69
N GLN A 144 -13.81 -7.90 13.76
CA GLN A 144 -13.31 -7.08 14.88
C GLN A 144 -12.16 -6.18 14.46
N VAL A 145 -11.21 -6.74 13.69
CA VAL A 145 -10.08 -5.99 13.14
C VAL A 145 -10.58 -4.89 12.19
N ALA A 146 -11.44 -5.25 11.23
CA ALA A 146 -12.01 -4.30 10.27
C ALA A 146 -12.81 -3.18 10.98
N THR A 147 -13.56 -3.51 12.05
CA THR A 147 -14.29 -2.49 12.82
C THR A 147 -13.35 -1.48 13.45
N LYS A 148 -12.22 -1.91 14.02
CA LYS A 148 -11.20 -1.00 14.56
C LYS A 148 -10.59 -0.11 13.46
N LEU A 149 -10.31 -0.65 12.26
CA LEU A 149 -9.84 0.13 11.12
C LEU A 149 -10.89 1.17 10.69
N LEU A 150 -12.15 0.78 10.55
CA LEU A 150 -13.24 1.69 10.18
C LEU A 150 -13.42 2.83 11.20
N GLN A 151 -13.12 2.59 12.48
CA GLN A 151 -13.14 3.63 13.52
C GLN A 151 -12.08 4.70 13.35
N THR A 152 -11.03 4.47 12.53
CA THR A 152 -10.07 5.52 12.15
C THR A 152 -10.63 6.52 11.14
N GLY A 153 -11.84 6.26 10.60
CA GLY A 153 -12.52 7.11 9.64
C GLY A 153 -12.50 6.59 8.21
N CYS A 154 -11.69 5.57 7.87
CA CYS A 154 -11.73 4.99 6.54
C CYS A 154 -13.11 4.38 6.25
N LYS A 155 -13.53 4.40 4.96
CA LYS A 155 -14.92 4.05 4.62
C LYS A 155 -15.12 2.57 4.37
N LYS A 156 -14.10 1.89 3.86
CA LYS A 156 -14.16 0.48 3.47
C LYS A 156 -12.83 -0.22 3.76
N VAL A 157 -12.91 -1.41 4.33
CA VAL A 157 -11.79 -2.33 4.49
C VAL A 157 -11.99 -3.49 3.52
N ILE A 158 -11.00 -3.76 2.68
CA ILE A 158 -10.96 -4.94 1.82
C ILE A 158 -9.77 -5.75 2.30
N MET A 159 -10.03 -6.82 3.05
CA MET A 159 -8.99 -7.65 3.67
C MET A 159 -8.72 -8.88 2.82
N THR A 160 -7.49 -9.03 2.34
CA THR A 160 -7.10 -10.22 1.57
C THR A 160 -6.76 -11.37 2.51
N LEU A 161 -7.25 -12.58 2.18
CA LEU A 161 -7.18 -13.80 2.99
C LEU A 161 -6.43 -14.91 2.25
N GLY A 162 -5.58 -14.57 1.30
CA GLY A 162 -4.85 -15.53 0.48
C GLY A 162 -5.80 -16.48 -0.26
N GLY A 163 -5.63 -17.78 -0.06
CA GLY A 163 -6.45 -18.82 -0.69
C GLY A 163 -7.92 -18.83 -0.25
N ASP A 164 -8.27 -18.14 0.82
CA ASP A 164 -9.64 -18.04 1.33
C ASP A 164 -10.41 -16.86 0.71
N GLY A 165 -9.74 -16.03 -0.11
CA GLY A 165 -10.41 -14.95 -0.84
C GLY A 165 -10.29 -13.59 -0.18
N VAL A 166 -11.40 -12.86 -0.07
CA VAL A 166 -11.41 -11.46 0.37
C VAL A 166 -12.63 -11.18 1.25
N ASP A 167 -12.41 -10.53 2.38
CA ASP A 167 -13.47 -9.96 3.21
C ASP A 167 -13.62 -8.46 2.94
N ILE A 168 -14.84 -8.02 2.66
CA ILE A 168 -15.18 -6.60 2.45
C ILE A 168 -16.03 -6.13 3.64
N HIS A 169 -15.59 -5.05 4.28
CA HIS A 169 -16.27 -4.49 5.44
C HIS A 169 -16.53 -2.99 5.30
N THR A 170 -17.74 -2.60 5.65
CA THR A 170 -18.10 -1.21 5.97
C THR A 170 -18.64 -1.14 7.39
N LEU A 171 -19.04 0.04 7.87
CA LEU A 171 -19.70 0.16 9.18
C LEU A 171 -21.05 -0.57 9.21
N GLU A 172 -21.72 -0.68 8.05
CA GLU A 172 -23.09 -1.20 7.95
C GLU A 172 -23.11 -2.69 7.62
N GLU A 173 -22.24 -3.16 6.73
CA GLU A 173 -22.30 -4.49 6.15
C GLU A 173 -20.92 -5.18 6.04
N SER A 174 -20.97 -6.47 5.80
CA SER A 174 -19.80 -7.28 5.45
C SER A 174 -20.19 -8.27 4.35
N ALA A 175 -19.26 -8.50 3.44
CA ALA A 175 -19.36 -9.49 2.39
C ALA A 175 -18.06 -10.31 2.32
N HIS A 176 -18.17 -11.54 1.84
CA HIS A 176 -17.04 -12.40 1.52
C HIS A 176 -17.07 -12.75 0.05
N VAL A 177 -15.91 -12.79 -0.58
CA VAL A 177 -15.72 -13.22 -1.95
C VAL A 177 -14.67 -14.33 -1.96
N ASP A 178 -15.08 -15.54 -2.35
CA ASP A 178 -14.19 -16.70 -2.45
C ASP A 178 -13.06 -16.47 -3.46
N SER A 179 -11.90 -17.04 -3.22
CA SER A 179 -10.80 -17.05 -4.19
C SER A 179 -11.08 -18.04 -5.33
N TYR A 180 -10.44 -17.80 -6.47
CA TYR A 180 -10.36 -18.83 -7.51
C TYR A 180 -9.45 -19.97 -7.05
N LYS A 181 -9.87 -21.22 -7.32
CA LYS A 181 -9.02 -22.40 -7.05
C LYS A 181 -7.95 -22.51 -8.12
N ILE A 182 -6.73 -22.26 -7.74
CA ILE A 182 -5.55 -22.34 -8.61
C ILE A 182 -4.43 -23.11 -7.87
N ASP A 183 -3.53 -23.70 -8.64
CA ASP A 183 -2.29 -24.24 -8.08
C ASP A 183 -1.28 -23.10 -7.95
N VAL A 184 -1.03 -22.70 -6.69
CA VAL A 184 -0.10 -21.59 -6.39
C VAL A 184 1.35 -22.09 -6.50
N VAL A 185 2.10 -21.51 -7.44
CA VAL A 185 3.53 -21.78 -7.62
C VAL A 185 4.38 -20.81 -6.80
N ASP A 186 4.03 -19.53 -6.79
CA ASP A 186 4.67 -18.48 -5.98
C ASP A 186 3.61 -17.44 -5.61
N SER A 187 3.63 -17.00 -4.36
CA SER A 187 2.71 -15.97 -3.84
C SER A 187 3.34 -14.57 -3.76
N ASN A 188 4.60 -14.41 -4.20
CA ASN A 188 5.25 -13.10 -4.21
C ASN A 188 4.49 -12.14 -5.14
N GLY A 189 4.26 -10.92 -4.67
CA GLY A 189 3.54 -9.88 -5.42
C GLY A 189 2.04 -10.13 -5.56
N ALA A 190 1.47 -11.15 -4.91
CA ALA A 190 0.02 -11.39 -4.96
C ALA A 190 -0.78 -10.21 -4.36
N GLY A 191 -0.29 -9.62 -3.28
CA GLY A 191 -0.86 -8.41 -2.68
C GLY A 191 -0.73 -7.18 -3.58
N ASP A 192 0.40 -7.06 -4.30
CA ASP A 192 0.64 -5.95 -5.22
C ASP A 192 -0.23 -6.05 -6.47
N SER A 193 -0.60 -7.28 -6.86
CA SER A 193 -1.47 -7.54 -8.01
C SER A 193 -2.95 -7.35 -7.69
N PHE A 194 -3.32 -7.35 -6.41
CA PHE A 194 -4.68 -7.16 -5.93
C PHE A 194 -5.09 -5.69 -5.98
#